data_fb4d838cd32c867187289793df3cf68d
#
_entry.id   fb4d838cd32c867187289793df3cf68d
#
_cell.length_a   1.000
_cell.length_b   1.000
_cell.length_c   1.000
_cell.angle_alpha   90.00
_cell.angle_beta   90.00
_cell.angle_gamma   90.00
#
_symmetry.space_group_name_H-M   'P 1'
#
loop_
_entity.id
_entity.type
_entity.pdbx_description
1 polymer ?
#
loop_
_entity_poly.entity_id
_entity_poly.type
_entity_poly.pdbx_seq_one_letter_code
_entity_poly.pdbx_strand_id
1 'polypeptide(L)'
;MSERDAGFIAAVEEAQKGSNEGGVPIGAALVSADGKILGRGHNMRLQKDSATLHAEISALENAGRLPAAAYRGATMYTTLSPCDMCTGACVMYGVKRVVIGENKTFVGGEEYLKQRGIEVVVLENEKCKELMKKFIEEKPGDWNEDIGED
;
A
#
# COMPACT_ATOMS: atom_id res chain seq x y z
N MET A 1 4.01 16.10 2.84
CA MET A 1 3.20 14.87 2.75
C MET A 1 2.25 14.83 3.92
N SER A 2 1.00 14.69 3.65
CA SER A 2 -0.03 14.74 4.69
C SER A 2 -1.22 13.86 4.35
N GLU A 3 -2.11 13.71 5.34
CA GLU A 3 -3.37 12.99 5.18
C GLU A 3 -4.32 13.69 4.18
N ARG A 4 -4.01 14.91 3.76
CA ARG A 4 -4.80 15.68 2.79
C ARG A 4 -4.35 15.46 1.34
N ASP A 5 -3.24 14.79 1.13
CA ASP A 5 -2.76 14.50 -0.22
C ASP A 5 -3.78 13.64 -0.96
N ALA A 6 -4.06 13.99 -2.22
CA ALA A 6 -5.03 13.24 -3.02
C ALA A 6 -4.68 11.75 -3.12
N GLY A 7 -3.39 11.43 -3.21
CA GLY A 7 -2.93 10.04 -3.24
C GLY A 7 -3.23 9.29 -1.96
N PHE A 8 -3.06 9.93 -0.81
CA PHE A 8 -3.36 9.29 0.47
C PHE A 8 -4.87 9.09 0.63
N ILE A 9 -5.66 10.10 0.27
CA ILE A 9 -7.12 10.00 0.30
C ILE A 9 -7.59 8.82 -0.56
N ALA A 10 -7.03 8.68 -1.77
CA ALA A 10 -7.34 7.58 -2.67
C ALA A 10 -6.98 6.23 -2.03
N ALA A 11 -5.81 6.12 -1.38
CA ALA A 11 -5.39 4.90 -0.72
C ALA A 11 -6.37 4.49 0.40
N VAL A 12 -6.81 5.45 1.21
CA VAL A 12 -7.77 5.19 2.29
C VAL A 12 -9.13 4.77 1.72
N GLU A 13 -9.59 5.42 0.65
CA GLU A 13 -10.83 5.03 -0.03
C GLU A 13 -10.74 3.59 -0.54
N GLU A 14 -9.60 3.22 -1.11
CA GLU A 14 -9.38 1.84 -1.57
C GLU A 14 -9.41 0.85 -0.40
N ALA A 15 -8.79 1.20 0.73
CA ALA A 15 -8.80 0.36 1.92
C ALA A 15 -10.25 0.16 2.43
N GLN A 16 -11.03 1.22 2.46
CA GLN A 16 -12.43 1.14 2.87
C GLN A 16 -13.25 0.29 1.90
N LYS A 17 -13.00 0.43 0.62
CA LYS A 17 -13.67 -0.39 -0.40
C LYS A 17 -13.35 -1.88 -0.20
N GLY A 18 -12.08 -2.21 0.05
CA GLY A 18 -11.66 -3.57 0.36
C GLY A 18 -12.36 -4.11 1.60
N SER A 19 -12.46 -3.29 2.65
CA SER A 19 -13.19 -3.63 3.88
C SER A 19 -14.66 -3.94 3.59
N ASN A 20 -15.30 -3.11 2.77
CA ASN A 20 -16.71 -3.30 2.40
C ASN A 20 -16.94 -4.58 1.61
N GLU A 21 -15.92 -5.04 0.90
CA GLU A 21 -15.96 -6.29 0.14
C GLU A 21 -15.61 -7.53 0.99
N GLY A 22 -15.29 -7.32 2.25
CA GLY A 22 -14.88 -8.41 3.15
C GLY A 22 -13.43 -8.80 3.03
N GLY A 23 -12.64 -8.06 2.27
CA GLY A 23 -11.20 -8.32 2.07
C GLY A 23 -10.31 -7.62 3.08
N VAL A 24 -9.01 -7.83 2.92
CA VAL A 24 -7.99 -7.18 3.76
C VAL A 24 -8.05 -5.67 3.49
N PRO A 25 -8.28 -4.83 4.53
CA PRO A 25 -8.55 -3.40 4.32
C PRO A 25 -7.27 -2.57 4.17
N ILE A 26 -6.53 -2.84 3.12
CA ILE A 26 -5.32 -2.10 2.76
C ILE A 26 -5.51 -1.54 1.36
N GLY A 27 -5.22 -0.26 1.20
CA GLY A 27 -5.33 0.44 -0.07
C GLY A 27 -4.03 1.15 -0.43
N ALA A 28 -3.86 1.41 -1.71
CA ALA A 28 -2.67 2.07 -2.22
C ALA A 28 -2.98 2.91 -3.46
N ALA A 29 -2.13 3.89 -3.73
CA ALA A 29 -2.20 4.72 -4.93
C ALA A 29 -0.80 5.09 -5.36
N LEU A 30 -0.53 4.97 -6.65
CA LEU A 30 0.72 5.42 -7.27
C LEU A 30 0.46 6.78 -7.90
N VAL A 31 1.24 7.79 -7.50
CA VAL A 31 1.04 9.18 -7.93
C VAL A 31 2.29 9.68 -8.61
N SER A 32 2.16 10.28 -9.80
CA SER A 32 3.28 10.80 -10.57
C SER A 32 3.93 12.01 -9.90
N ALA A 33 5.11 12.40 -10.41
CA ALA A 33 5.83 13.56 -9.90
C ALA A 33 5.00 14.86 -9.97
N ASP A 34 4.11 14.97 -10.95
CA ASP A 34 3.23 16.13 -11.12
C ASP A 34 1.88 16.01 -10.40
N GLY A 35 1.72 14.99 -9.56
CA GLY A 35 0.53 14.83 -8.71
C GLY A 35 -0.63 14.07 -9.32
N LYS A 36 -0.45 13.45 -10.48
CA LYS A 36 -1.51 12.68 -11.13
C LYS A 36 -1.55 11.26 -10.58
N ILE A 37 -2.73 10.77 -10.24
CA ILE A 37 -2.91 9.37 -9.83
C ILE A 37 -2.77 8.49 -11.06
N LEU A 38 -1.72 7.66 -11.08
CA LEU A 38 -1.42 6.74 -12.19
C LEU A 38 -2.19 5.44 -12.07
N GLY A 39 -2.40 4.99 -10.83
CA GLY A 39 -3.17 3.79 -10.54
C GLY A 39 -3.48 3.72 -9.07
N ARG A 40 -4.59 3.07 -8.73
CA ARG A 40 -5.01 2.86 -7.35
C ARG A 40 -5.61 1.48 -7.22
N GLY A 41 -5.55 0.91 -6.04
CA GLY A 41 -6.07 -0.42 -5.80
C GLY A 41 -6.07 -0.78 -4.33
N HIS A 42 -6.61 -1.95 -4.03
CA HIS A 42 -6.63 -2.48 -2.67
C HIS A 42 -6.31 -3.97 -2.69
N ASN A 43 -6.05 -4.52 -1.53
CA ASN A 43 -5.73 -5.93 -1.39
C ASN A 43 -6.87 -6.78 -1.93
N MET A 44 -6.55 -7.73 -2.80
CA MET A 44 -7.52 -8.59 -3.49
C MET A 44 -7.34 -10.07 -3.14
N ARG A 45 -6.66 -10.36 -2.02
CA ARG A 45 -6.43 -11.76 -1.61
C ARG A 45 -7.72 -12.57 -1.56
N LEU A 46 -8.69 -12.07 -0.82
CA LEU A 46 -9.96 -12.79 -0.64
C LEU A 46 -10.88 -12.66 -1.84
N GLN A 47 -10.92 -11.50 -2.47
CA GLN A 47 -11.82 -11.24 -3.59
C GLN A 47 -11.43 -12.03 -4.84
N LYS A 48 -10.13 -12.20 -5.10
CA LYS A 48 -9.62 -12.88 -6.30
C LYS A 48 -8.85 -14.17 -6.00
N ASP A 49 -8.85 -14.61 -4.75
CA ASP A 49 -8.09 -15.79 -4.35
C ASP A 49 -6.62 -15.65 -4.80
N SER A 50 -6.02 -14.51 -4.49
CA SER A 50 -4.68 -14.14 -4.97
C SER A 50 -3.68 -14.05 -3.82
N ALA A 51 -2.53 -14.68 -4.00
CA ALA A 51 -1.43 -14.61 -3.03
C ALA A 51 -0.64 -13.31 -3.16
N THR A 52 -0.67 -12.65 -4.30
CA THR A 52 0.24 -11.55 -4.60
C THR A 52 -0.42 -10.18 -4.76
N LEU A 53 -1.73 -10.12 -4.95
CA LEU A 53 -2.41 -8.84 -5.17
C LEU A 53 -2.62 -8.07 -3.86
N HIS A 54 -1.52 -7.70 -3.23
CA HIS A 54 -1.51 -6.71 -2.16
C HIS A 54 -1.92 -5.36 -2.75
N ALA A 55 -2.24 -4.40 -1.89
CA ALA A 55 -2.74 -3.10 -2.35
C ALA A 55 -1.76 -2.41 -3.30
N GLU A 56 -0.48 -2.42 -2.96
CA GLU A 56 0.57 -1.77 -3.76
C GLU A 56 0.72 -2.45 -5.12
N ILE A 57 0.70 -3.78 -5.15
CA ILE A 57 0.76 -4.54 -6.41
C ILE A 57 -0.50 -4.28 -7.23
N SER A 58 -1.66 -4.21 -6.59
CA SER A 58 -2.92 -3.88 -7.23
C SER A 58 -2.88 -2.49 -7.87
N ALA A 59 -2.32 -1.50 -7.16
CA ALA A 59 -2.15 -0.15 -7.70
C ALA A 59 -1.24 -0.15 -8.93
N LEU A 60 -0.12 -0.88 -8.88
CA LEU A 60 0.79 -1.01 -10.03
C LEU A 60 0.11 -1.71 -11.20
N GLU A 61 -0.64 -2.76 -10.95
CA GLU A 61 -1.40 -3.48 -11.96
C GLU A 61 -2.39 -2.54 -12.65
N ASN A 62 -3.13 -1.74 -11.86
CA ASN A 62 -4.13 -0.81 -12.38
C ASN A 62 -3.50 0.40 -13.08
N ALA A 63 -2.26 0.78 -12.75
CA ALA A 63 -1.52 1.80 -13.47
C ALA A 63 -1.16 1.34 -14.89
N GLY A 64 -1.04 0.04 -15.06
CA GLY A 64 -0.71 -0.55 -16.34
C GLY A 64 0.79 -0.50 -16.64
N ARG A 65 1.13 -0.80 -17.88
CA ARG A 65 2.52 -0.84 -18.32
C ARG A 65 3.00 0.58 -18.67
N LEU A 66 3.84 1.13 -17.79
CA LEU A 66 4.36 2.48 -17.95
C LEU A 66 5.86 2.45 -18.28
N PRO A 67 6.39 3.51 -18.93
CA PRO A 67 7.85 3.64 -19.08
C PRO A 67 8.53 3.74 -17.73
N ALA A 68 9.77 3.26 -17.62
CA ALA A 68 10.53 3.31 -16.37
C ALA A 68 10.59 4.71 -15.77
N ALA A 69 10.71 5.74 -16.61
CA ALA A 69 10.79 7.13 -16.16
C ALA A 69 9.54 7.59 -15.39
N ALA A 70 8.37 7.01 -15.67
CA ALA A 70 7.12 7.39 -15.00
C ALA A 70 7.15 7.01 -13.51
N TYR A 71 7.85 5.92 -13.16
CA TYR A 71 7.93 5.46 -11.77
C TYR A 71 8.94 6.25 -10.95
N ARG A 72 10.04 6.69 -11.55
CA ARG A 72 11.20 7.27 -10.82
C ARG A 72 10.90 8.54 -10.05
N GLY A 73 9.95 9.33 -10.47
CA GLY A 73 9.52 10.52 -9.72
C GLY A 73 8.25 10.30 -8.92
N ALA A 74 7.72 9.09 -8.93
CA ALA A 74 6.41 8.78 -8.36
C ALA A 74 6.47 8.58 -6.85
N THR A 75 5.31 8.75 -6.22
CA THR A 75 5.10 8.43 -4.81
C THR A 75 4.11 7.27 -4.72
N MET A 76 4.45 6.25 -3.93
CA MET A 76 3.51 5.18 -3.59
C MET A 76 2.89 5.52 -2.24
N TYR A 77 1.57 5.71 -2.22
CA TYR A 77 0.80 5.84 -0.98
C TYR A 77 0.25 4.47 -0.63
N THR A 78 0.41 4.06 0.61
CA THR A 78 -0.14 2.79 1.10
C THR A 78 -0.64 2.96 2.52
N THR A 79 -1.77 2.35 2.87
CA THR A 79 -2.37 2.54 4.19
C THR A 79 -1.64 1.78 5.30
N LEU A 80 -0.83 0.77 4.93
CA LEU A 80 -0.03 0.00 5.89
C LEU A 80 1.40 -0.11 5.38
N SER A 81 2.36 -0.20 6.30
CA SER A 81 3.78 -0.42 5.99
C SER A 81 3.94 -1.58 5.00
N PRO A 82 4.71 -1.41 3.91
CA PRO A 82 4.77 -2.42 2.84
C PRO A 82 5.56 -3.67 3.25
N CYS A 83 5.01 -4.84 2.91
CA CYS A 83 5.69 -6.12 3.12
C CYS A 83 6.93 -6.23 2.20
N ASP A 84 7.68 -7.32 2.33
CA ASP A 84 8.89 -7.55 1.54
C ASP A 84 8.63 -7.52 0.03
N MET A 85 7.53 -8.12 -0.42
CA MET A 85 7.17 -8.14 -1.84
C MET A 85 6.89 -6.73 -2.37
N CYS A 86 6.07 -5.96 -1.66
CA CYS A 86 5.70 -4.61 -2.07
C CYS A 86 6.87 -3.65 -1.94
N THR A 87 7.70 -3.82 -0.91
CA THR A 87 8.97 -3.10 -0.76
C THR A 87 9.86 -3.35 -1.97
N GLY A 88 10.01 -4.61 -2.37
CA GLY A 88 10.79 -4.99 -3.55
C GLY A 88 10.27 -4.35 -4.82
N ALA A 89 8.97 -4.28 -4.99
CA ALA A 89 8.35 -3.63 -6.14
C ALA A 89 8.68 -2.14 -6.18
N CYS A 90 8.59 -1.43 -5.05
CA CYS A 90 8.93 -0.02 -4.96
C CYS A 90 10.41 0.24 -5.28
N VAL A 91 11.29 -0.63 -4.78
CA VAL A 91 12.74 -0.56 -5.04
C VAL A 91 13.02 -0.82 -6.51
N MET A 92 12.42 -1.85 -7.07
CA MET A 92 12.64 -2.26 -8.47
C MET A 92 12.27 -1.13 -9.44
N TYR A 93 11.12 -0.50 -9.23
CA TYR A 93 10.68 0.58 -10.12
C TYR A 93 11.25 1.94 -9.75
N GLY A 94 11.96 2.04 -8.62
CA GLY A 94 12.68 3.23 -8.22
C GLY A 94 11.78 4.42 -7.90
N VAL A 95 10.66 4.17 -7.21
CA VAL A 95 9.80 5.27 -6.78
C VAL A 95 10.60 6.22 -5.87
N LYS A 96 10.25 7.49 -5.91
CA LYS A 96 10.96 8.51 -5.13
C LYS A 96 10.63 8.44 -3.65
N ARG A 97 9.39 8.08 -3.33
CA ARG A 97 8.86 8.19 -1.97
C ARG A 97 7.78 7.15 -1.73
N VAL A 98 7.72 6.67 -0.48
CA VAL A 98 6.62 5.83 -0.01
C VAL A 98 5.99 6.53 1.19
N VAL A 99 4.69 6.83 1.12
CA VAL A 99 3.92 7.43 2.20
C VAL A 99 3.04 6.35 2.80
N ILE A 100 3.17 6.14 4.10
CA ILE A 100 2.58 5.02 4.85
C ILE A 100 1.53 5.56 5.81
N GLY A 101 0.32 5.01 5.74
CA GLY A 101 -0.77 5.41 6.64
C GLY A 101 -0.46 5.08 8.10
N GLU A 102 -0.01 3.86 8.37
CA GLU A 102 0.39 3.46 9.73
C GLU A 102 1.38 2.30 9.68
N ASN A 103 2.15 2.13 10.75
CA ASN A 103 3.10 1.03 10.93
C ASN A 103 3.06 0.43 12.33
N LYS A 104 1.95 0.60 13.04
CA LYS A 104 1.76 -0.02 14.36
C LYS A 104 1.33 -1.47 14.24
N THR A 105 0.44 -1.75 13.31
CA THR A 105 -0.06 -3.09 13.04
C THR A 105 1.04 -4.01 12.51
N PHE A 106 1.90 -3.47 11.66
CA PHE A 106 2.94 -4.21 10.96
C PHE A 106 4.02 -3.25 10.49
N VAL A 107 5.28 -3.64 10.63
CA VAL A 107 6.41 -2.89 10.06
C VAL A 107 7.10 -3.80 9.05
N GLY A 108 7.12 -3.37 7.80
CA GLY A 108 7.75 -4.10 6.72
C GLY A 108 9.12 -3.55 6.35
N GLY A 109 9.34 -3.27 5.06
CA GLY A 109 10.64 -2.94 4.51
C GLY A 109 11.07 -1.48 4.63
N GLU A 110 10.63 -0.74 5.65
CA GLU A 110 10.91 0.71 5.76
C GLU A 110 12.40 1.02 5.78
N GLU A 111 13.19 0.29 6.56
CA GLU A 111 14.63 0.52 6.63
C GLU A 111 15.33 0.21 5.30
N TYR A 112 14.89 -0.85 4.63
CA TYR A 112 15.45 -1.20 3.32
C TYR A 112 15.14 -0.13 2.27
N LEU A 113 13.92 0.41 2.28
CA LEU A 113 13.56 1.52 1.40
C LEU A 113 14.50 2.70 1.60
N LYS A 114 14.74 3.08 2.85
CA LYS A 114 15.66 4.18 3.18
C LYS A 114 17.08 3.90 2.71
N GLN A 115 17.57 2.68 2.93
CA GLN A 115 18.92 2.27 2.47
C GLN A 115 19.05 2.37 0.96
N ARG A 116 17.98 2.19 0.23
CA ARG A 116 17.96 2.27 -1.23
C ARG A 116 17.64 3.69 -1.72
N GLY A 117 17.65 4.68 -0.83
CA GLY A 117 17.48 6.10 -1.19
C GLY A 117 16.04 6.54 -1.40
N ILE A 118 15.07 5.74 -0.96
CA ILE A 118 13.66 6.09 -1.07
C ILE A 118 13.22 6.80 0.21
N GLU A 119 12.57 7.96 0.07
CA GLU A 119 12.03 8.69 1.21
C GLU A 119 10.84 7.93 1.79
N VAL A 120 10.79 7.77 3.10
CA VAL A 120 9.70 7.09 3.80
C VAL A 120 9.04 8.08 4.75
N VAL A 121 7.72 8.24 4.62
CA VAL A 121 6.92 9.12 5.47
C VAL A 121 5.81 8.28 6.11
N VAL A 122 5.72 8.31 7.44
CA VAL A 122 4.66 7.61 8.17
C VAL A 122 3.72 8.64 8.79
N LEU A 123 2.43 8.54 8.47
CA LEU A 123 1.43 9.53 8.88
C LEU A 123 0.75 9.22 10.22
N GLU A 124 0.88 8.00 10.71
CA GLU A 124 0.24 7.54 11.96
C GLU A 124 -1.28 7.77 11.94
N ASN A 125 -1.91 7.40 10.83
CA ASN A 125 -3.33 7.65 10.59
C ASN A 125 -4.24 6.72 11.39
N GLU A 126 -5.18 7.29 12.15
CA GLU A 126 -6.08 6.51 13.01
C GLU A 126 -7.05 5.65 12.22
N LYS A 127 -7.58 6.14 11.11
CA LYS A 127 -8.52 5.38 10.27
C LYS A 127 -7.87 4.10 9.73
N CYS A 128 -6.63 4.20 9.29
CA CYS A 128 -5.88 3.04 8.80
C CYS A 128 -5.68 1.99 9.91
N LYS A 129 -5.33 2.45 11.12
CA LYS A 129 -5.17 1.55 12.28
C LYS A 129 -6.49 0.86 12.63
N GLU A 130 -7.59 1.60 12.65
CA GLU A 130 -8.91 1.07 12.99
C GLU A 130 -9.37 0.00 12.00
N LEU A 131 -9.17 0.24 10.71
CA LEU A 131 -9.53 -0.73 9.68
C LEU A 131 -8.80 -2.06 9.88
N MET A 132 -7.49 -2.00 10.13
CA MET A 132 -6.69 -3.20 10.35
C MET A 132 -7.03 -3.89 11.65
N LYS A 133 -7.21 -3.13 12.71
CA LYS A 133 -7.57 -3.69 14.02
C LYS A 133 -8.85 -4.53 13.92
N LYS A 134 -9.87 -3.98 13.31
CA LYS A 134 -11.15 -4.66 13.12
C LYS A 134 -10.99 -5.95 12.31
N PHE A 135 -10.24 -5.87 11.21
CA PHE A 135 -10.03 -7.03 10.34
C PHE A 135 -9.30 -8.16 11.08
N ILE A 136 -8.23 -7.83 11.80
CA ILE A 136 -7.42 -8.81 12.54
C ILE A 136 -8.24 -9.47 13.65
N GLU A 137 -9.09 -8.72 14.33
CA GLU A 137 -9.99 -9.26 15.37
C GLU A 137 -10.99 -10.25 14.77
N GLU A 138 -11.51 -9.95 13.57
CA GLU A 138 -12.53 -10.77 12.92
C GLU A 138 -11.94 -11.94 12.12
N LYS A 139 -10.78 -11.74 11.49
CA LYS A 139 -10.18 -12.69 10.53
C LYS A 139 -8.68 -12.82 10.72
N PRO A 140 -8.22 -13.25 11.91
CA PRO A 140 -6.77 -13.33 12.19
C PRO A 140 -6.03 -14.30 11.27
N GLY A 141 -6.66 -15.39 10.86
CA GLY A 141 -6.05 -16.36 9.95
C GLY A 141 -5.79 -15.78 8.57
N ASP A 142 -6.75 -15.02 8.04
CA ASP A 142 -6.59 -14.37 6.73
C ASP A 142 -5.48 -13.33 6.76
N TRP A 143 -5.35 -12.61 7.87
CA TRP A 143 -4.26 -11.65 8.06
C TRP A 143 -2.90 -12.36 8.10
N ASN A 144 -2.77 -13.42 8.90
CA ASN A 144 -1.52 -14.16 9.00
C ASN A 144 -1.09 -14.72 7.65
N GLU A 145 -2.03 -15.26 6.90
CA GLU A 145 -1.76 -15.77 5.56
C GLU A 145 -1.24 -14.68 4.63
N ASP A 146 -1.80 -13.47 4.74
CA ASP A 146 -1.42 -12.34 3.88
C ASP A 146 0.04 -11.88 4.08
N ILE A 147 0.59 -12.13 5.27
CA ILE A 147 1.98 -11.80 5.59
C ILE A 147 2.89 -13.04 5.66
N GLY A 148 2.41 -14.17 5.15
CA GLY A 148 3.22 -15.40 5.06
C GLY A 148 3.42 -16.11 6.39
N GLU A 149 2.51 -15.94 7.34
CA GLU A 149 2.54 -16.61 8.65
C GLU A 149 1.41 -17.64 8.78
N ASP A 150 1.58 -18.58 9.73
CA ASP A 150 0.58 -19.61 10.01
C ASP A 150 -0.59 -19.13 10.87
#